data_ae439d751b9bb966c300ea41590c9093
#
_entry.id   ae439d751b9bb966c300ea41590c9093
#
_cell.length_a   1.000
_cell.length_b   1.000
_cell.length_c   1.000
_cell.angle_alpha   90.00
_cell.angle_beta   90.00
_cell.angle_gamma   90.00
#
_symmetry.space_group_name_H-M   'P 1'
#
loop_
_entity.id
_entity.type
_entity.pdbx_description
1 polymer ?
#
loop_
_entity_poly.entity_id
_entity_poly.type
_entity_poly.pdbx_seq_one_letter_code
_entity_poly.pdbx_strand_id
1 'polypeptide(L)'
;MGDSIVWGQGLAYEHKTASILARHLGTEINMMAHAGAKIGIRDSYTVTMPSREVPCFFPTILQQLQEFSGDPASVKWVLMNGGINDVEVQRVFNPMVPQYELELHTRNYCGRDLLAILQQVTQKFPSALALVLGYYPALSHLSRLEGVESLYSLVHGVRFAPLSDAGLFRNELVEHCLRFWKLSTGLFRSAVEHVNRETGAKRAIFVDSGMEEANAAYAPQSLLWECETNDPDRAPDEAVEERRVAYELVGAGDLQKNQVLLSAVGHPNIAGAARMAEQCVRAVAEANTMEAAV
;
A
#
# COMPACT_ATOMS: atom_id res chain seq x y z
N MET A 1 -7.92 2.19 -7.57
CA MET A 1 -8.35 1.06 -6.68
C MET A 1 -7.12 0.46 -6.00
N GLY A 2 -7.27 -0.16 -4.83
CA GLY A 2 -6.13 -0.70 -4.09
C GLY A 2 -6.34 -0.64 -2.59
N ASP A 3 -5.23 -0.86 -1.87
CA ASP A 3 -5.17 -0.81 -0.41
C ASP A 3 -4.84 0.61 0.13
N SER A 4 -4.36 0.67 1.37
CA SER A 4 -4.00 1.91 2.07
C SER A 4 -2.95 2.77 1.33
N ILE A 5 -2.10 2.17 0.51
CA ILE A 5 -1.05 2.90 -0.21
C ILE A 5 -1.66 3.75 -1.34
N VAL A 6 -2.55 3.15 -2.15
CA VAL A 6 -3.26 3.90 -3.21
C VAL A 6 -4.34 4.81 -2.62
N TRP A 7 -4.96 4.40 -1.50
CA TRP A 7 -5.86 5.28 -0.76
C TRP A 7 -5.14 6.54 -0.26
N GLY A 8 -3.87 6.44 0.11
CA GLY A 8 -3.09 7.50 0.75
C GLY A 8 -3.48 7.68 2.22
N GLN A 9 -3.27 6.61 3.00
CA GLN A 9 -3.55 6.56 4.43
C GLN A 9 -2.89 7.71 5.19
N GLY A 10 -3.67 8.45 5.96
CA GLY A 10 -3.21 9.58 6.75
C GLY A 10 -3.03 10.89 6.00
N LEU A 11 -3.36 10.95 4.71
CA LEU A 11 -3.21 12.16 3.89
C LEU A 11 -4.54 12.85 3.64
N ALA A 12 -4.54 14.18 3.68
CA ALA A 12 -5.62 14.98 3.12
C ALA A 12 -5.81 14.67 1.62
N TYR A 13 -7.02 14.85 1.11
CA TYR A 13 -7.38 14.40 -0.23
C TYR A 13 -6.44 14.94 -1.32
N GLU A 14 -6.08 16.22 -1.24
CA GLU A 14 -5.18 16.89 -2.18
C GLU A 14 -3.73 16.39 -2.16
N HIS A 15 -3.29 15.77 -1.07
CA HIS A 15 -1.94 15.24 -0.88
C HIS A 15 -1.83 13.75 -1.25
N LYS A 16 -2.96 13.06 -1.51
CA LYS A 16 -2.93 11.66 -1.92
C LYS A 16 -2.25 11.48 -3.28
N THR A 17 -1.42 10.46 -3.43
CA THR A 17 -0.70 10.12 -4.67
C THR A 17 -1.62 10.16 -5.90
N ALA A 18 -2.80 9.56 -5.81
CA ALA A 18 -3.76 9.51 -6.90
C ALA A 18 -4.33 10.90 -7.25
N SER A 19 -4.56 11.76 -6.25
CA SER A 19 -5.05 13.14 -6.46
C SER A 19 -3.99 14.03 -7.11
N ILE A 20 -2.72 13.88 -6.70
CA ILE A 20 -1.59 14.58 -7.32
C ILE A 20 -1.44 14.14 -8.78
N LEU A 21 -1.48 12.82 -9.04
CA LEU A 21 -1.40 12.25 -10.39
C LEU A 21 -2.53 12.77 -11.28
N ALA A 22 -3.79 12.73 -10.82
CA ALA A 22 -4.94 13.21 -11.57
C ALA A 22 -4.82 14.68 -11.96
N ARG A 23 -4.33 15.52 -11.04
CA ARG A 23 -4.08 16.95 -11.28
C ARG A 23 -3.00 17.16 -12.36
N HIS A 24 -1.90 16.39 -12.32
CA HIS A 24 -0.86 16.45 -13.36
C HIS A 24 -1.35 16.00 -14.73
N LEU A 25 -2.24 15.03 -14.77
CA LEU A 25 -2.80 14.50 -16.01
C LEU A 25 -4.00 15.30 -16.53
N GLY A 26 -4.47 16.31 -15.77
CA GLY A 26 -5.64 17.12 -16.12
C GLY A 26 -6.91 16.27 -16.25
N THR A 27 -7.10 15.28 -15.36
CA THR A 27 -8.22 14.35 -15.40
C THR A 27 -8.96 14.29 -14.06
N GLU A 28 -10.19 13.82 -14.09
CA GLU A 28 -10.95 13.51 -12.89
C GLU A 28 -10.50 12.16 -12.31
N ILE A 29 -10.71 12.01 -11.01
CA ILE A 29 -10.37 10.78 -10.27
C ILE A 29 -11.62 10.14 -9.67
N ASN A 30 -11.80 8.85 -9.90
CA ASN A 30 -12.71 8.01 -9.13
C ASN A 30 -11.89 7.20 -8.10
N MET A 31 -11.88 7.68 -6.85
CA MET A 31 -11.11 7.07 -5.76
C MET A 31 -11.90 5.92 -5.14
N MET A 32 -11.54 4.69 -5.47
CA MET A 32 -12.18 3.48 -4.95
C MET A 32 -11.34 2.74 -3.91
N ALA A 33 -10.04 3.07 -3.80
CA ALA A 33 -9.13 2.45 -2.85
C ALA A 33 -9.59 2.60 -1.39
N HIS A 34 -9.21 1.65 -0.54
CA HIS A 34 -9.60 1.61 0.87
C HIS A 34 -8.45 1.12 1.74
N ALA A 35 -8.24 1.76 2.90
CA ALA A 35 -7.25 1.30 3.88
C ALA A 35 -7.54 -0.14 4.32
N GLY A 36 -6.49 -0.97 4.35
CA GLY A 36 -6.61 -2.37 4.76
C GLY A 36 -7.19 -3.32 3.71
N ALA A 37 -7.63 -2.84 2.53
CA ALA A 37 -8.27 -3.67 1.52
C ALA A 37 -7.38 -4.86 1.10
N LYS A 38 -7.96 -6.07 1.09
CA LYS A 38 -7.39 -7.28 0.49
C LYS A 38 -7.67 -7.32 -1.02
N ILE A 39 -6.96 -8.16 -1.74
CA ILE A 39 -7.25 -8.41 -3.17
C ILE A 39 -8.63 -9.04 -3.35
N GLY A 40 -8.99 -10.01 -2.49
CA GLY A 40 -10.36 -10.52 -2.38
C GLY A 40 -10.75 -11.57 -3.40
N ILE A 41 -9.81 -12.20 -4.11
CA ILE A 41 -10.11 -13.29 -5.05
C ILE A 41 -10.78 -14.49 -4.36
N ARG A 42 -10.56 -14.63 -3.05
CA ARG A 42 -11.01 -15.79 -2.24
C ARG A 42 -12.00 -15.45 -1.15
N ASP A 43 -12.29 -14.16 -0.95
CA ASP A 43 -13.09 -13.69 0.16
C ASP A 43 -14.53 -13.37 -0.28
N SER A 44 -15.50 -13.83 0.53
CA SER A 44 -16.95 -13.63 0.28
C SER A 44 -17.64 -12.71 1.29
N TYR A 45 -16.91 -12.05 2.17
CA TYR A 45 -17.46 -11.21 3.24
C TYR A 45 -17.60 -9.75 2.81
N THR A 46 -18.66 -9.08 3.28
CA THR A 46 -18.88 -7.65 3.06
C THR A 46 -19.16 -6.94 4.38
N VAL A 47 -18.19 -6.21 4.89
CA VAL A 47 -18.39 -5.24 5.99
C VAL A 47 -17.93 -3.88 5.48
N THR A 48 -18.81 -2.89 5.50
CA THR A 48 -18.47 -1.52 5.11
C THR A 48 -18.12 -0.73 6.36
N MET A 49 -16.95 -0.12 6.37
CA MET A 49 -16.55 0.80 7.44
C MET A 49 -17.03 2.22 7.15
N PRO A 50 -17.32 3.03 8.19
CA PRO A 50 -17.85 4.39 8.02
C PRO A 50 -16.86 5.36 7.36
N SER A 51 -15.56 5.04 7.33
CA SER A 51 -14.54 5.80 6.64
C SER A 51 -13.52 4.87 5.99
N ARG A 52 -13.01 5.29 4.81
CA ARG A 52 -11.93 4.59 4.11
C ARG A 52 -10.57 4.72 4.80
N GLU A 53 -10.44 5.64 5.74
CA GLU A 53 -9.25 5.80 6.59
C GLU A 53 -9.13 4.71 7.67
N VAL A 54 -10.23 4.06 8.05
CA VAL A 54 -10.21 2.97 9.02
C VAL A 54 -9.82 1.67 8.32
N PRO A 55 -8.69 1.05 8.70
CA PRO A 55 -8.26 -0.19 8.07
C PRO A 55 -9.32 -1.29 8.16
N CYS A 56 -9.78 -1.75 7.01
CA CYS A 56 -10.73 -2.83 6.88
C CYS A 56 -10.42 -3.65 5.62
N PHE A 57 -10.63 -4.96 5.67
CA PHE A 57 -10.37 -5.83 4.52
C PHE A 57 -11.32 -5.59 3.35
N PHE A 58 -12.43 -4.90 3.59
CA PHE A 58 -13.49 -4.62 2.63
C PHE A 58 -13.78 -3.11 2.50
N PRO A 59 -14.19 -2.62 1.30
CA PRO A 59 -14.34 -3.41 0.08
C PRO A 59 -12.99 -3.91 -0.43
N THR A 60 -12.94 -5.18 -0.80
CA THR A 60 -11.75 -5.78 -1.43
C THR A 60 -11.47 -5.11 -2.77
N ILE A 61 -10.25 -5.26 -3.31
CA ILE A 61 -9.89 -4.68 -4.62
C ILE A 61 -10.80 -5.27 -5.73
N LEU A 62 -11.16 -6.54 -5.62
CA LEU A 62 -12.13 -7.16 -6.52
C LEU A 62 -13.52 -6.50 -6.41
N GLN A 63 -14.00 -6.21 -5.20
CA GLN A 63 -15.26 -5.50 -4.99
C GLN A 63 -15.17 -4.06 -5.50
N GLN A 64 -14.07 -3.34 -5.23
CA GLN A 64 -13.83 -2.00 -5.80
C GLN A 64 -13.92 -2.03 -7.34
N LEU A 65 -13.37 -3.05 -7.98
CA LEU A 65 -13.49 -3.25 -9.43
C LEU A 65 -14.94 -3.50 -9.85
N GLN A 66 -15.66 -4.36 -9.16
CA GLN A 66 -17.06 -4.73 -9.47
C GLN A 66 -18.04 -3.55 -9.30
N GLU A 67 -17.84 -2.76 -8.24
CA GLU A 67 -18.67 -1.61 -7.86
C GLU A 67 -18.45 -0.37 -8.74
N PHE A 68 -17.44 -0.39 -9.63
CA PHE A 68 -17.25 0.72 -10.56
C PHE A 68 -18.47 0.86 -11.47
N SER A 69 -19.17 2.01 -11.34
CA SER A 69 -20.45 2.31 -12.01
C SER A 69 -20.33 3.31 -13.19
N GLY A 70 -19.10 3.82 -13.46
CA GLY A 70 -18.86 4.69 -14.61
C GLY A 70 -18.81 3.93 -15.94
N ASP A 71 -18.60 4.65 -17.03
CA ASP A 71 -18.32 4.04 -18.34
C ASP A 71 -16.88 3.51 -18.39
N PRO A 72 -16.66 2.16 -18.47
CA PRO A 72 -15.33 1.59 -18.52
C PRO A 72 -14.50 2.05 -19.72
N ALA A 73 -15.14 2.38 -20.86
CA ALA A 73 -14.43 2.82 -22.07
C ALA A 73 -13.84 4.24 -21.93
N SER A 74 -14.38 5.06 -21.03
CA SER A 74 -13.88 6.40 -20.74
C SER A 74 -12.66 6.42 -19.83
N VAL A 75 -12.35 5.32 -19.14
CA VAL A 75 -11.22 5.22 -18.21
C VAL A 75 -9.91 5.15 -19.00
N LYS A 76 -9.01 6.11 -18.76
CA LYS A 76 -7.69 6.16 -19.41
C LYS A 76 -6.59 5.52 -18.57
N TRP A 77 -6.67 5.65 -17.27
CA TRP A 77 -5.66 5.12 -16.34
C TRP A 77 -6.31 4.47 -15.13
N VAL A 78 -5.72 3.35 -14.68
CA VAL A 78 -6.09 2.70 -13.43
C VAL A 78 -4.85 2.61 -12.55
N LEU A 79 -4.75 3.44 -11.51
CA LEU A 79 -3.73 3.28 -10.48
C LEU A 79 -4.16 2.18 -9.52
N MET A 80 -3.31 1.17 -9.31
CA MET A 80 -3.60 0.05 -8.44
C MET A 80 -2.38 -0.53 -7.73
N ASN A 81 -2.64 -1.14 -6.59
CA ASN A 81 -1.72 -2.05 -5.89
C ASN A 81 -2.55 -3.04 -5.04
N GLY A 82 -1.90 -3.94 -4.30
CA GLY A 82 -2.55 -4.83 -3.35
C GLY A 82 -1.70 -6.05 -2.99
N GLY A 83 -2.07 -6.72 -1.90
CA GLY A 83 -1.48 -7.98 -1.48
C GLY A 83 -0.83 -7.95 -0.09
N ILE A 84 -0.38 -6.80 0.43
CA ILE A 84 0.23 -6.76 1.77
C ILE A 84 -0.77 -7.15 2.87
N ASN A 85 -2.03 -6.75 2.73
CA ASN A 85 -3.08 -7.10 3.70
C ASN A 85 -3.48 -8.58 3.61
N ASP A 86 -3.33 -9.20 2.45
CA ASP A 86 -3.51 -10.66 2.26
C ASP A 86 -2.31 -11.44 2.82
N VAL A 87 -1.08 -10.92 2.68
CA VAL A 87 0.12 -11.48 3.34
C VAL A 87 0.04 -11.32 4.85
N GLU A 88 -0.72 -10.35 5.34
CA GLU A 88 -0.85 -9.88 6.73
C GLU A 88 0.36 -9.03 7.16
N VAL A 89 0.09 -7.76 7.45
CA VAL A 89 1.13 -6.81 7.90
C VAL A 89 1.88 -7.35 9.13
N GLN A 90 1.16 -7.97 10.07
CA GLN A 90 1.76 -8.59 11.26
C GLN A 90 2.76 -9.69 10.90
N ARG A 91 2.56 -10.42 9.81
CA ARG A 91 3.50 -11.44 9.33
C ARG A 91 4.77 -10.81 8.75
N VAL A 92 4.63 -9.73 7.99
CA VAL A 92 5.78 -8.98 7.44
C VAL A 92 6.63 -8.39 8.56
N PHE A 93 5.99 -7.94 9.65
CA PHE A 93 6.64 -7.35 10.82
C PHE A 93 6.91 -8.35 11.95
N ASN A 94 6.97 -9.65 11.68
CA ASN A 94 7.24 -10.67 12.68
C ASN A 94 8.46 -11.52 12.31
N PRO A 95 9.64 -11.27 12.90
CA PRO A 95 10.86 -12.03 12.60
C PRO A 95 10.79 -13.51 13.03
N MET A 96 9.79 -13.88 13.85
CA MET A 96 9.57 -15.28 14.25
C MET A 96 8.85 -16.10 13.18
N VAL A 97 8.25 -15.47 12.18
CA VAL A 97 7.67 -16.17 11.04
C VAL A 97 8.79 -16.73 10.16
N PRO A 98 8.77 -18.04 9.84
CA PRO A 98 9.77 -18.59 8.96
C PRO A 98 9.82 -17.89 7.60
N GLN A 99 11.03 -17.62 7.11
CA GLN A 99 11.24 -16.90 5.84
C GLN A 99 10.47 -17.54 4.68
N TYR A 100 10.47 -18.88 4.58
CA TYR A 100 9.77 -19.59 3.51
C TYR A 100 8.25 -19.36 3.55
N GLU A 101 7.69 -19.15 4.74
CA GLU A 101 6.26 -18.88 4.93
C GLU A 101 5.92 -17.46 4.44
N LEU A 102 6.71 -16.45 4.82
CA LEU A 102 6.57 -15.09 4.30
C LEU A 102 6.66 -15.09 2.77
N GLU A 103 7.66 -15.76 2.20
CA GLU A 103 7.83 -15.85 0.75
C GLU A 103 6.66 -16.56 0.06
N LEU A 104 6.15 -17.65 0.64
CA LEU A 104 4.99 -18.37 0.10
C LEU A 104 3.76 -17.48 0.04
N HIS A 105 3.43 -16.77 1.12
CA HIS A 105 2.31 -15.85 1.17
C HIS A 105 2.51 -14.69 0.18
N THR A 106 3.71 -14.09 0.14
CA THR A 106 4.01 -13.02 -0.82
C THR A 106 3.84 -13.47 -2.27
N ARG A 107 4.32 -14.66 -2.64
CA ARG A 107 4.13 -15.22 -4.00
C ARG A 107 2.65 -15.49 -4.32
N ASN A 108 1.90 -15.97 -3.34
CA ASN A 108 0.47 -16.24 -3.54
C ASN A 108 -0.30 -14.95 -3.79
N TYR A 109 -0.12 -13.95 -2.94
CA TYR A 109 -0.95 -12.74 -2.96
C TYR A 109 -0.38 -11.65 -3.86
N CYS A 110 0.87 -11.27 -3.69
CA CYS A 110 1.52 -10.26 -4.55
C CYS A 110 1.89 -10.78 -5.94
N GLY A 111 1.90 -12.10 -6.15
CA GLY A 111 2.13 -12.72 -7.46
C GLY A 111 0.83 -13.16 -8.12
N ARG A 112 0.33 -14.36 -7.75
CA ARG A 112 -0.80 -15.01 -8.41
C ARG A 112 -2.10 -14.21 -8.31
N ASP A 113 -2.47 -13.76 -7.11
CA ASP A 113 -3.76 -13.10 -6.91
C ASP A 113 -3.73 -11.66 -7.48
N LEU A 114 -2.58 -10.96 -7.41
CA LEU A 114 -2.40 -9.68 -8.10
C LEU A 114 -2.49 -9.83 -9.63
N LEU A 115 -1.88 -10.85 -10.21
CA LEU A 115 -2.00 -11.14 -11.64
C LEU A 115 -3.47 -11.35 -12.03
N ALA A 116 -4.21 -12.15 -11.25
CA ALA A 116 -5.61 -12.43 -11.53
C ALA A 116 -6.49 -11.17 -11.49
N ILE A 117 -6.27 -10.27 -10.53
CA ILE A 117 -7.03 -9.00 -10.49
C ILE A 117 -6.58 -8.03 -11.59
N LEU A 118 -5.30 -7.99 -11.94
CA LEU A 118 -4.79 -7.15 -13.03
C LEU A 118 -5.38 -7.58 -14.39
N GLN A 119 -5.52 -8.88 -14.64
CA GLN A 119 -6.21 -9.41 -15.83
C GLN A 119 -7.67 -8.92 -15.88
N GLN A 120 -8.41 -9.00 -14.76
CA GLN A 120 -9.78 -8.49 -14.70
C GLN A 120 -9.87 -6.98 -14.91
N VAL A 121 -8.91 -6.20 -14.37
CA VAL A 121 -8.81 -4.75 -14.59
C VAL A 121 -8.64 -4.44 -16.08
N THR A 122 -7.73 -5.10 -16.76
CA THR A 122 -7.48 -4.87 -18.19
C THR A 122 -8.64 -5.34 -19.07
N GLN A 123 -9.40 -6.34 -18.65
CA GLN A 123 -10.64 -6.76 -19.33
C GLN A 123 -11.77 -5.74 -19.13
N LYS A 124 -11.99 -5.27 -17.89
CA LYS A 124 -13.05 -4.31 -17.58
C LYS A 124 -12.81 -2.94 -18.21
N PHE A 125 -11.55 -2.49 -18.27
CA PHE A 125 -11.17 -1.17 -18.80
C PHE A 125 -10.36 -1.32 -20.10
N PRO A 126 -11.02 -1.58 -21.25
CA PRO A 126 -10.34 -1.97 -22.49
C PRO A 126 -9.41 -0.90 -23.04
N SER A 127 -9.66 0.37 -22.75
CA SER A 127 -8.85 1.51 -23.22
C SER A 127 -7.87 2.04 -22.17
N ALA A 128 -7.88 1.49 -20.94
CA ALA A 128 -7.05 2.00 -19.87
C ALA A 128 -5.65 1.37 -19.85
N LEU A 129 -4.68 2.18 -19.39
CA LEU A 129 -3.37 1.72 -18.96
C LEU A 129 -3.38 1.52 -17.44
N ALA A 130 -3.10 0.32 -16.98
CA ALA A 130 -2.99 0.01 -15.55
C ALA A 130 -1.60 0.39 -15.03
N LEU A 131 -1.55 1.27 -14.03
CA LEU A 131 -0.33 1.65 -13.30
C LEU A 131 -0.27 0.83 -12.01
N VAL A 132 0.58 -0.20 -11.99
CA VAL A 132 0.76 -1.09 -10.84
C VAL A 132 1.83 -0.51 -9.94
N LEU A 133 1.44 0.15 -8.86
CA LEU A 133 2.32 0.84 -7.93
C LEU A 133 2.98 -0.14 -6.98
N GLY A 134 4.32 -0.15 -6.96
CA GLY A 134 5.11 -0.99 -6.06
C GLY A 134 5.04 -0.55 -4.61
N TYR A 135 5.32 -1.49 -3.71
CA TYR A 135 5.59 -1.19 -2.30
C TYR A 135 6.98 -0.55 -2.14
N TYR A 136 7.29 -0.13 -0.95
CA TYR A 136 8.54 0.53 -0.53
C TYR A 136 9.13 -0.19 0.70
N PRO A 137 10.39 0.06 1.05
CA PRO A 137 10.98 -0.49 2.27
C PRO A 137 10.34 0.19 3.49
N ALA A 138 9.48 -0.53 4.22
CA ALA A 138 8.83 -0.01 5.42
C ALA A 138 9.84 0.24 6.55
N LEU A 139 10.81 -0.67 6.71
CA LEU A 139 11.98 -0.55 7.59
C LEU A 139 13.25 -0.87 6.80
N SER A 140 14.39 -0.33 7.25
CA SER A 140 15.70 -0.59 6.67
C SER A 140 16.79 -0.66 7.74
N HIS A 141 18.01 -1.04 7.34
CA HIS A 141 19.17 -1.00 8.24
C HIS A 141 19.53 0.42 8.71
N LEU A 142 19.00 1.46 8.05
CA LEU A 142 19.16 2.85 8.42
C LEU A 142 18.11 3.34 9.43
N SER A 143 17.06 2.54 9.69
CA SER A 143 16.02 2.87 10.67
C SER A 143 16.58 2.86 12.09
N ARG A 144 16.25 3.86 12.91
CA ARG A 144 16.67 3.94 14.32
C ARG A 144 16.00 2.83 15.13
N LEU A 145 16.73 2.26 16.11
CA LEU A 145 16.26 1.11 16.90
C LEU A 145 14.93 1.41 17.61
N GLU A 146 14.84 2.54 18.30
CA GLU A 146 13.66 2.96 19.06
C GLU A 146 12.42 3.07 18.15
N GLY A 147 12.62 3.54 16.93
CA GLY A 147 11.56 3.62 15.92
C GLY A 147 11.10 2.24 15.44
N VAL A 148 12.02 1.32 15.23
CA VAL A 148 11.71 -0.08 14.85
C VAL A 148 10.88 -0.75 15.96
N GLU A 149 11.25 -0.57 17.23
CA GLU A 149 10.52 -1.09 18.38
C GLU A 149 9.12 -0.48 18.50
N SER A 150 9.01 0.84 18.25
CA SER A 150 7.72 1.55 18.26
C SER A 150 6.78 1.00 17.20
N LEU A 151 7.24 0.86 15.96
CA LEU A 151 6.44 0.36 14.85
C LEU A 151 6.05 -1.12 15.05
N TYR A 152 6.95 -1.95 15.54
CA TYR A 152 6.65 -3.33 15.91
C TYR A 152 5.53 -3.39 16.96
N SER A 153 5.66 -2.59 18.03
CA SER A 153 4.67 -2.54 19.10
C SER A 153 3.29 -2.11 18.59
N LEU A 154 3.26 -1.14 17.69
CA LEU A 154 2.02 -0.67 17.08
C LEU A 154 1.37 -1.76 16.22
N VAL A 155 2.12 -2.39 15.32
CA VAL A 155 1.62 -3.43 14.40
C VAL A 155 1.04 -4.62 15.15
N HIS A 156 1.69 -5.03 16.25
CA HIS A 156 1.27 -6.20 17.04
C HIS A 156 0.31 -5.85 18.19
N GLY A 157 0.07 -4.57 18.48
CA GLY A 157 -0.76 -4.14 19.61
C GLY A 157 -0.19 -4.53 20.97
N VAL A 158 1.14 -4.68 21.10
CA VAL A 158 1.83 -5.10 22.31
C VAL A 158 2.92 -4.10 22.69
N ARG A 159 3.26 -4.02 23.97
CA ARG A 159 4.46 -3.28 24.37
C ARG A 159 5.68 -4.14 24.04
N PHE A 160 6.63 -3.55 23.33
CA PHE A 160 7.91 -4.18 23.13
C PHE A 160 8.59 -4.37 24.48
N ALA A 161 8.86 -5.62 24.86
CA ALA A 161 9.70 -5.92 25.99
C ALA A 161 11.13 -6.04 25.46
N PRO A 162 12.12 -5.28 25.97
CA PRO A 162 13.48 -5.38 25.49
C PRO A 162 13.97 -6.82 25.63
N LEU A 163 14.18 -7.47 24.48
CA LEU A 163 14.79 -8.78 24.43
C LEU A 163 16.27 -8.65 24.79
N SER A 164 16.84 -9.72 25.34
CA SER A 164 18.26 -9.75 25.70
C SER A 164 19.21 -9.45 24.53
N ASP A 165 18.70 -9.49 23.29
CA ASP A 165 19.41 -9.14 22.05
C ASP A 165 18.52 -8.31 21.10
N ALA A 166 18.29 -7.06 21.48
CA ALA A 166 17.49 -6.13 20.69
C ALA A 166 18.11 -5.87 19.29
N GLY A 167 19.44 -5.95 19.16
CA GLY A 167 20.13 -5.77 17.89
C GLY A 167 19.86 -6.89 16.90
N LEU A 168 19.88 -8.14 17.36
CA LEU A 168 19.56 -9.31 16.52
C LEU A 168 18.10 -9.26 16.06
N PHE A 169 17.18 -9.03 17.00
CA PHE A 169 15.75 -8.89 16.70
C PHE A 169 15.47 -7.81 15.65
N ARG A 170 16.09 -6.62 15.81
CA ARG A 170 15.97 -5.53 14.84
C ARG A 170 16.44 -5.97 13.46
N ASN A 171 17.60 -6.61 13.36
CA ASN A 171 18.17 -7.01 12.07
C ASN A 171 17.25 -8.02 11.37
N GLU A 172 16.74 -9.01 12.07
CA GLU A 172 15.82 -10.01 11.52
C GLU A 172 14.50 -9.37 11.05
N LEU A 173 13.96 -8.43 11.84
CA LEU A 173 12.74 -7.70 11.45
C LEU A 173 12.96 -6.85 10.19
N VAL A 174 14.07 -6.13 10.12
CA VAL A 174 14.44 -5.35 8.93
C VAL A 174 14.60 -6.24 7.71
N GLU A 175 15.29 -7.37 7.84
CA GLU A 175 15.46 -8.35 6.75
C GLU A 175 14.11 -8.88 6.25
N HIS A 176 13.14 -9.14 7.14
CA HIS A 176 11.78 -9.54 6.76
C HIS A 176 11.08 -8.45 5.92
N CYS A 177 11.13 -7.20 6.37
CA CYS A 177 10.54 -6.09 5.63
C CYS A 177 11.20 -5.88 4.26
N LEU A 178 12.53 -5.92 4.19
CA LEU A 178 13.28 -5.79 2.94
C LEU A 178 13.02 -6.96 1.99
N ARG A 179 12.89 -8.17 2.50
CA ARG A 179 12.54 -9.35 1.71
C ARG A 179 11.16 -9.25 1.10
N PHE A 180 10.16 -8.86 1.89
CA PHE A 180 8.82 -8.61 1.38
C PHE A 180 8.84 -7.56 0.26
N TRP A 181 9.49 -6.42 0.48
CA TRP A 181 9.60 -5.35 -0.51
C TRP A 181 10.24 -5.83 -1.82
N LYS A 182 11.42 -6.46 -1.75
CA LYS A 182 12.16 -6.93 -2.93
C LYS A 182 11.38 -8.01 -3.69
N LEU A 183 10.78 -8.95 -2.96
CA LEU A 183 10.02 -10.05 -3.56
C LEU A 183 8.72 -9.54 -4.21
N SER A 184 7.94 -8.72 -3.51
CA SER A 184 6.69 -8.15 -4.06
C SER A 184 6.96 -7.28 -5.29
N THR A 185 8.03 -6.49 -5.29
CA THR A 185 8.49 -5.70 -6.45
C THR A 185 8.73 -6.60 -7.68
N GLY A 186 9.47 -7.69 -7.53
CA GLY A 186 9.72 -8.65 -8.61
C GLY A 186 8.45 -9.31 -9.14
N LEU A 187 7.54 -9.66 -8.23
CA LEU A 187 6.26 -10.29 -8.58
C LEU A 187 5.33 -9.33 -9.32
N PHE A 188 5.28 -8.06 -8.92
CA PHE A 188 4.48 -7.03 -9.60
C PHE A 188 4.98 -6.80 -11.03
N ARG A 189 6.30 -6.69 -11.22
CA ARG A 189 6.92 -6.61 -12.56
C ARG A 189 6.52 -7.81 -13.41
N SER A 190 6.66 -9.01 -12.87
CA SER A 190 6.30 -10.25 -13.57
C SER A 190 4.82 -10.31 -13.95
N ALA A 191 3.91 -9.84 -13.08
CA ALA A 191 2.48 -9.78 -13.38
C ALA A 191 2.18 -8.81 -14.53
N VAL A 192 2.79 -7.63 -14.53
CA VAL A 192 2.69 -6.63 -15.61
C VAL A 192 3.21 -7.20 -16.94
N GLU A 193 4.38 -7.80 -16.94
CA GLU A 193 4.96 -8.44 -18.13
C GLU A 193 4.07 -9.56 -18.67
N HIS A 194 3.46 -10.34 -17.77
CA HIS A 194 2.55 -11.43 -18.15
C HIS A 194 1.33 -10.88 -18.88
N VAL A 195 0.64 -9.90 -18.31
CA VAL A 195 -0.57 -9.29 -18.90
C VAL A 195 -0.26 -8.63 -20.25
N ASN A 196 0.85 -7.90 -20.36
CA ASN A 196 1.25 -7.27 -21.61
C ASN A 196 1.55 -8.31 -22.70
N ARG A 197 2.20 -9.42 -22.35
CA ARG A 197 2.49 -10.52 -23.26
C ARG A 197 1.22 -11.27 -23.69
N GLU A 198 0.31 -11.53 -22.74
CA GLU A 198 -0.97 -12.20 -22.99
C GLU A 198 -1.89 -11.39 -23.92
N THR A 199 -1.92 -10.07 -23.72
CA THR A 199 -2.75 -9.16 -24.53
C THR A 199 -2.11 -8.76 -25.86
N GLY A 200 -0.82 -8.99 -26.04
CA GLY A 200 -0.05 -8.52 -27.19
C GLY A 200 0.09 -7.00 -27.27
N ALA A 201 -0.22 -6.29 -26.18
CA ALA A 201 -0.22 -4.83 -26.13
C ALA A 201 0.26 -4.33 -24.76
N LYS A 202 0.72 -3.07 -24.68
CA LYS A 202 1.11 -2.44 -23.41
C LYS A 202 -0.15 -2.01 -22.62
N ARG A 203 -0.70 -2.93 -21.83
CA ARG A 203 -1.91 -2.76 -21.04
C ARG A 203 -1.65 -2.41 -19.58
N ALA A 204 -0.43 -2.64 -19.11
CA ALA A 204 0.00 -2.34 -17.76
C ALA A 204 1.45 -1.84 -17.72
N ILE A 205 1.76 -1.05 -16.69
CA ILE A 205 3.12 -0.59 -16.37
C ILE A 205 3.35 -0.82 -14.88
N PHE A 206 4.49 -1.40 -14.52
CA PHE A 206 4.96 -1.37 -13.15
C PHE A 206 5.54 0.01 -12.85
N VAL A 207 5.06 0.64 -11.78
CA VAL A 207 5.56 1.92 -11.27
C VAL A 207 6.31 1.66 -9.97
N ASP A 208 7.61 1.91 -9.97
CA ASP A 208 8.41 1.88 -8.75
C ASP A 208 7.97 3.00 -7.80
N SER A 209 7.96 2.76 -6.49
CA SER A 209 7.59 3.79 -5.50
C SER A 209 8.54 4.99 -5.52
N GLY A 210 9.76 4.81 -6.05
CA GLY A 210 10.83 5.81 -6.00
C GLY A 210 11.43 6.00 -4.61
N MET A 211 11.14 5.08 -3.68
CA MET A 211 11.68 5.07 -2.33
C MET A 211 12.75 4.00 -2.16
N GLU A 212 13.82 4.35 -1.46
CA GLU A 212 14.97 3.51 -1.15
C GLU A 212 15.06 3.29 0.37
N GLU A 213 16.03 2.51 0.82
CA GLU A 213 16.26 2.21 2.24
C GLU A 213 16.44 3.47 3.10
N ALA A 214 17.02 4.55 2.54
CA ALA A 214 17.13 5.84 3.24
C ALA A 214 15.77 6.53 3.50
N ASN A 215 14.72 6.12 2.77
CA ASN A 215 13.38 6.68 2.88
C ASN A 215 12.44 5.85 3.76
N ALA A 216 12.90 4.71 4.30
CA ALA A 216 12.14 3.86 5.21
C ALA A 216 11.77 4.61 6.51
N ALA A 217 10.78 4.11 7.23
CA ALA A 217 10.41 4.70 8.52
C ALA A 217 11.60 4.73 9.47
N TYR A 218 11.75 5.86 10.16
CA TYR A 218 12.83 6.14 11.12
C TYR A 218 14.26 6.12 10.54
N ALA A 219 14.39 6.13 9.20
CA ALA A 219 15.66 6.36 8.51
C ALA A 219 15.94 7.88 8.35
N PRO A 220 17.18 8.30 8.06
CA PRO A 220 17.56 9.72 8.05
C PRO A 220 16.80 10.61 7.05
N GLN A 221 16.25 10.01 5.98
CA GLN A 221 15.50 10.71 4.93
C GLN A 221 14.11 10.10 4.79
N SER A 222 13.49 9.74 5.90
CA SER A 222 12.19 9.07 5.91
C SER A 222 11.13 9.86 5.13
N LEU A 223 10.40 9.15 4.30
CA LEU A 223 9.25 9.64 3.54
C LEU A 223 7.93 9.01 4.04
N LEU A 224 7.95 8.43 5.24
CA LEU A 224 6.82 7.77 5.86
C LEU A 224 6.37 8.53 7.12
N TRP A 225 5.12 8.37 7.49
CA TRP A 225 4.63 8.84 8.79
C TRP A 225 5.30 8.06 9.92
N GLU A 226 5.80 8.78 10.90
CA GLU A 226 6.49 8.24 12.07
C GLU A 226 5.78 8.68 13.36
N CYS A 227 5.74 7.82 14.35
CA CYS A 227 5.28 8.17 15.70
C CYS A 227 6.29 7.63 16.72
N GLU A 228 6.86 8.51 17.53
CA GLU A 228 7.85 8.13 18.55
C GLU A 228 7.20 7.50 19.79
N THR A 229 5.90 7.71 19.94
CA THR A 229 5.11 7.14 21.05
C THR A 229 3.87 6.50 20.47
N ASN A 230 3.40 5.40 21.05
CA ASN A 230 2.10 4.81 20.68
C ASN A 230 0.92 5.60 21.32
N ASP A 231 1.03 6.92 21.32
CA ASP A 231 0.03 7.85 21.85
C ASP A 231 -0.79 8.42 20.68
N PRO A 232 -2.08 8.06 20.55
CA PRO A 232 -2.94 8.54 19.48
C PRO A 232 -3.13 10.06 19.45
N ASP A 233 -2.94 10.75 20.57
CA ASP A 233 -3.04 12.21 20.63
C ASP A 233 -1.81 12.90 20.00
N ARG A 234 -0.79 12.12 19.66
CA ARG A 234 0.42 12.55 18.93
C ARG A 234 0.50 11.95 17.53
N ALA A 235 -0.61 11.50 16.97
CA ALA A 235 -0.65 11.02 15.59
C ALA A 235 -0.13 12.11 14.64
N PRO A 236 0.84 11.79 13.77
CA PRO A 236 1.56 12.81 13.00
C PRO A 236 0.83 13.25 11.73
N ASP A 237 -0.26 12.59 11.38
CA ASP A 237 -0.88 12.64 10.05
C ASP A 237 -2.13 13.52 9.98
N GLU A 238 -2.54 13.87 8.76
CA GLU A 238 -3.60 14.83 8.48
C GLU A 238 -5.02 14.25 8.67
N ALA A 239 -5.19 12.91 8.75
CA ALA A 239 -6.48 12.24 8.74
C ALA A 239 -6.84 11.56 10.07
N VAL A 240 -6.08 11.77 11.14
CA VAL A 240 -6.31 11.15 12.45
C VAL A 240 -7.69 11.46 13.01
N GLU A 241 -8.19 12.68 12.81
CA GLU A 241 -9.50 13.07 13.32
C GLU A 241 -10.65 12.37 12.59
N GLU A 242 -10.52 12.16 11.29
CA GLU A 242 -11.47 11.36 10.53
C GLU A 242 -11.54 9.92 11.07
N ARG A 243 -10.38 9.32 11.37
CA ARG A 243 -10.33 7.98 11.98
C ARG A 243 -10.92 7.98 13.40
N ARG A 244 -10.70 9.04 14.19
CA ARG A 244 -11.26 9.18 15.53
C ARG A 244 -12.78 9.16 15.50
N VAL A 245 -13.38 9.99 14.65
CA VAL A 245 -14.84 10.05 14.47
C VAL A 245 -15.39 8.69 13.99
N ALA A 246 -14.76 8.08 13.00
CA ALA A 246 -15.20 6.80 12.46
C ALA A 246 -15.09 5.67 13.52
N TYR A 247 -14.02 5.66 14.31
CA TYR A 247 -13.83 4.69 15.39
C TYR A 247 -14.92 4.79 16.46
N GLU A 248 -15.29 6.01 16.89
CA GLU A 248 -16.35 6.25 17.87
C GLU A 248 -17.71 5.73 17.39
N LEU A 249 -17.97 5.77 16.08
CA LEU A 249 -19.21 5.22 15.50
C LEU A 249 -19.28 3.68 15.55
N VAL A 250 -18.13 3.00 15.52
CA VAL A 250 -18.08 1.52 15.45
C VAL A 250 -17.95 0.87 16.83
N GLY A 251 -17.35 1.54 17.80
CA GLY A 251 -17.19 1.06 19.17
C GLY A 251 -16.30 -0.18 19.32
N ALA A 252 -14.99 0.01 19.33
CA ALA A 252 -14.01 -1.06 19.55
C ALA A 252 -13.21 -0.82 20.87
N GLY A 253 -12.50 -1.84 21.39
CA GLY A 253 -11.74 -1.75 22.65
C GLY A 253 -10.45 -0.92 22.53
N ASP A 254 -9.84 -0.52 23.65
CA ASP A 254 -8.73 0.44 23.70
C ASP A 254 -7.47 0.06 22.88
N LEU A 255 -7.09 -1.22 22.82
CA LEU A 255 -5.95 -1.67 21.99
C LEU A 255 -6.19 -1.48 20.49
N GLN A 256 -7.41 -1.75 20.05
CA GLN A 256 -7.80 -1.51 18.65
C GLN A 256 -7.86 -0.01 18.34
N LYS A 257 -8.18 0.85 19.31
CA LYS A 257 -8.20 2.30 19.15
C LYS A 257 -6.83 2.83 18.72
N ASN A 258 -5.77 2.47 19.42
CA ASN A 258 -4.42 2.92 19.07
C ASN A 258 -4.00 2.45 17.69
N GLN A 259 -4.29 1.20 17.33
CA GLN A 259 -3.99 0.66 16.00
C GLN A 259 -4.76 1.40 14.89
N VAL A 260 -6.02 1.75 15.12
CA VAL A 260 -6.82 2.51 14.16
C VAL A 260 -6.32 3.94 14.05
N LEU A 261 -6.14 4.65 15.16
CA LEU A 261 -5.77 6.07 15.15
C LEU A 261 -4.35 6.30 14.62
N LEU A 262 -3.42 5.38 14.87
CA LEU A 262 -2.03 5.43 14.40
C LEU A 262 -1.81 4.64 13.10
N SER A 263 -2.88 4.21 12.42
CA SER A 263 -2.75 3.36 11.23
C SER A 263 -2.05 4.02 10.04
N ALA A 264 -1.83 5.33 10.07
CA ALA A 264 -1.00 6.02 9.07
C ALA A 264 0.50 5.78 9.27
N VAL A 265 0.95 5.44 10.48
CA VAL A 265 2.38 5.21 10.77
C VAL A 265 2.93 4.10 9.87
N GLY A 266 4.08 4.37 9.24
CA GLY A 266 4.66 3.48 8.24
C GLY A 266 4.09 3.65 6.82
N HIS A 267 3.08 4.49 6.61
CA HIS A 267 2.58 4.88 5.29
C HIS A 267 3.27 6.13 4.76
N PRO A 268 3.26 6.39 3.43
CA PRO A 268 3.87 7.58 2.86
C PRO A 268 3.28 8.86 3.45
N ASN A 269 4.14 9.74 3.92
CA ASN A 269 3.78 11.10 4.30
C ASN A 269 3.58 11.97 3.04
N ILE A 270 3.33 13.27 3.20
CA ILE A 270 3.09 14.20 2.07
C ILE A 270 4.21 14.12 1.03
N ALA A 271 5.47 14.13 1.48
CA ALA A 271 6.63 14.06 0.58
C ALA A 271 6.75 12.68 -0.10
N GLY A 272 6.45 11.60 0.62
CA GLY A 272 6.43 10.25 0.09
C GLY A 272 5.34 10.05 -0.98
N ALA A 273 4.15 10.56 -0.74
CA ALA A 273 3.06 10.53 -1.70
C ALA A 273 3.37 11.35 -2.96
N ALA A 274 3.99 12.52 -2.80
CA ALA A 274 4.44 13.34 -3.93
C ALA A 274 5.51 12.59 -4.76
N ARG A 275 6.47 11.93 -4.11
CA ARG A 275 7.49 11.11 -4.77
C ARG A 275 6.86 9.98 -5.59
N MET A 276 5.88 9.26 -5.03
CA MET A 276 5.16 8.20 -5.75
C MET A 276 4.38 8.77 -6.95
N ALA A 277 3.74 9.92 -6.79
CA ALA A 277 3.02 10.58 -7.89
C ALA A 277 3.97 10.99 -9.03
N GLU A 278 5.16 11.51 -8.72
CA GLU A 278 6.20 11.81 -9.73
C GLU A 278 6.60 10.57 -10.53
N GLN A 279 6.75 9.41 -9.88
CA GLN A 279 7.05 8.15 -10.58
C GLN A 279 5.88 7.73 -11.50
N CYS A 280 4.64 7.88 -11.05
CA CYS A 280 3.46 7.61 -11.88
C CYS A 280 3.40 8.54 -13.11
N VAL A 281 3.63 9.85 -12.92
CA VAL A 281 3.68 10.84 -14.02
C VAL A 281 4.75 10.47 -15.04
N ARG A 282 5.96 10.12 -14.56
CA ARG A 282 7.07 9.70 -15.43
C ARG A 282 6.71 8.45 -16.24
N ALA A 283 6.14 7.44 -15.59
CA ALA A 283 5.74 6.21 -16.26
C ALA A 283 4.67 6.43 -17.34
N VAL A 284 3.71 7.34 -17.09
CA VAL A 284 2.72 7.75 -18.11
C VAL A 284 3.36 8.49 -19.26
N ALA A 285 4.28 9.42 -19.00
CA ALA A 285 4.99 10.18 -20.04
C ALA A 285 5.82 9.27 -20.95
N GLU A 286 6.54 8.30 -20.37
CA GLU A 286 7.33 7.31 -21.11
C GLU A 286 6.43 6.40 -21.97
N ALA A 287 5.22 6.03 -21.47
CA ALA A 287 4.28 5.25 -22.25
C ALA A 287 3.78 6.01 -23.49
N ASN A 288 3.41 7.28 -23.32
CA ASN A 288 2.89 8.11 -24.42
C ASN A 288 3.95 8.39 -25.49
N THR A 289 5.23 8.55 -25.11
CA THR A 289 6.32 8.77 -26.09
C THR A 289 6.59 7.54 -26.95
N MET A 290 6.43 6.34 -26.40
CA MET A 290 6.62 5.09 -27.15
C MET A 290 5.48 4.85 -28.16
N GLU A 291 4.22 5.20 -27.81
CA GLU A 291 3.08 5.10 -28.74
C GLU A 291 3.18 6.09 -29.91
N ALA A 292 3.75 7.27 -29.69
CA ALA A 292 3.94 8.26 -30.76
C ALA A 292 5.08 7.92 -31.72
N ALA A 293 5.93 6.95 -31.39
CA ALA A 293 7.09 6.54 -32.21
C ALA A 293 6.81 5.30 -33.08
N VAL A 294 5.63 4.72 -33.01
CA VAL A 294 5.13 3.59 -33.80
C VAL A 294 4.10 4.09 -34.84
#